data_fb5fa4275e21ff50d96b6afcda30d332
#
_entry.id   fb5fa4275e21ff50d96b6afcda30d332
#
_cell.length_a   1.000
_cell.length_b   1.000
_cell.length_c   1.000
_cell.angle_alpha   90.00
_cell.angle_beta   90.00
_cell.angle_gamma   90.00
#
_symmetry.space_group_name_H-M   'P 1'
#
loop_
_entity.id
_entity.type
_entity.pdbx_description
1 polymer ?
#
loop_
_entity_poly.entity_id
_entity_poly.type
_entity_poly.pdbx_seq_one_letter_code
_entity_poly.pdbx_strand_id
1 'polypeptide(L)'
;MRKLNLTKALKNALPYVLTLILVSIMTFVAEILGEGEIIFPEITALAIGYMVTQKQGWKVNDSRMIALIAICAVAGVLTVRYIKVGLYLEILIAFVFAQILFMFSGTTFAPMISAIELPVMMQTESFIYPIAAFLLTIAVVLFRRFLLKVKIRDKEDFQSVNLHAKSDVIDTAVRTICVA
;
A
#
# COMPACT_ATOMS: atom_id res chain seq x y z
N MET A 1 -7.81 -19.95 34.54
CA MET A 1 -8.10 -18.60 34.01
C MET A 1 -6.84 -17.88 33.47
N ARG A 2 -5.68 -17.92 34.11
CA ARG A 2 -4.44 -17.20 33.67
C ARG A 2 -3.89 -17.63 32.30
N LYS A 3 -3.90 -18.93 31.98
CA LYS A 3 -3.42 -19.46 30.67
C LYS A 3 -4.29 -19.03 29.48
N LEU A 4 -5.61 -18.89 29.68
CA LEU A 4 -6.54 -18.47 28.61
C LEU A 4 -6.33 -17.01 28.22
N ASN A 5 -6.02 -16.14 29.21
CA ASN A 5 -5.70 -14.73 28.98
C ASN A 5 -4.37 -14.52 28.25
N LEU A 6 -3.36 -15.34 28.57
CA LEU A 6 -2.04 -15.25 27.94
C LEU A 6 -2.08 -15.63 26.45
N THR A 7 -2.83 -16.69 26.11
CA THR A 7 -3.00 -17.14 24.73
C THR A 7 -3.77 -16.11 23.90
N LYS A 8 -4.76 -15.44 24.50
CA LYS A 8 -5.52 -14.37 23.84
C LYS A 8 -4.66 -13.12 23.65
N ALA A 9 -3.86 -12.74 24.63
CA ALA A 9 -2.92 -11.64 24.52
C ALA A 9 -1.86 -11.90 23.44
N LEU A 10 -1.30 -13.10 23.39
CA LEU A 10 -0.32 -13.50 22.38
C LEU A 10 -0.90 -13.49 20.97
N LYS A 11 -2.13 -13.98 20.79
CA LYS A 11 -2.84 -13.94 19.51
C LYS A 11 -3.08 -12.50 19.02
N ASN A 12 -3.39 -11.58 19.94
CA ASN A 12 -3.59 -10.18 19.60
C ASN A 12 -2.26 -9.46 19.28
N ALA A 13 -1.15 -9.87 19.89
CA ALA A 13 0.17 -9.28 19.66
C ALA A 13 0.82 -9.74 18.34
N LEU A 14 0.48 -10.94 17.85
CA LEU A 14 1.14 -11.55 16.70
C LEU A 14 1.13 -10.67 15.42
N PRO A 15 0.01 -10.01 15.03
CA PRO A 15 0.01 -9.13 13.86
C PRO A 15 0.99 -7.96 13.99
N TYR A 16 1.12 -7.38 15.19
CA TYR A 16 2.07 -6.31 15.47
C TYR A 16 3.52 -6.79 15.37
N VAL A 17 3.81 -7.98 15.92
CA VAL A 17 5.14 -8.60 15.83
C VAL A 17 5.51 -8.87 14.38
N LEU A 18 4.58 -9.40 13.57
CA LEU A 18 4.82 -9.64 12.14
C LEU A 18 5.07 -8.33 11.37
N THR A 19 4.34 -7.26 11.69
CA THR A 19 4.58 -5.93 11.11
C THR A 19 5.97 -5.42 11.49
N LEU A 20 6.37 -5.55 12.76
CA LEU A 20 7.69 -5.14 13.22
C LEU A 20 8.81 -5.92 12.50
N ILE A 21 8.65 -7.23 12.36
CA ILE A 21 9.59 -8.08 11.63
C ILE A 21 9.70 -7.63 10.18
N LEU A 22 8.58 -7.36 9.51
CA LEU A 22 8.57 -6.91 8.13
C LEU A 22 9.34 -5.60 7.94
N VAL A 23 9.07 -4.60 8.79
CA VAL A 23 9.76 -3.30 8.75
C VAL A 23 11.25 -3.46 9.08
N SER A 24 11.59 -4.29 10.06
CA SER A 24 13.00 -4.57 10.42
C SER A 24 13.75 -5.25 9.28
N ILE A 25 13.14 -6.20 8.58
CA ILE A 25 13.75 -6.85 7.41
C ILE A 25 13.95 -5.83 6.28
N MET A 26 12.95 -5.01 5.99
CA MET A 26 13.03 -3.97 4.96
C MET A 26 14.20 -3.01 5.22
N THR A 27 14.28 -2.45 6.43
CA THR A 27 15.32 -1.49 6.78
C THR A 27 16.71 -2.14 6.83
N PHE A 28 16.81 -3.37 7.34
CA PHE A 28 18.06 -4.12 7.38
C PHE A 28 18.59 -4.44 5.97
N VAL A 29 17.71 -4.85 5.05
CA VAL A 29 18.10 -5.13 3.66
C VAL A 29 18.53 -3.84 2.96
N ALA A 30 17.83 -2.73 3.18
CA ALA A 30 18.18 -1.43 2.64
C ALA A 30 19.57 -0.98 3.12
N GLU A 31 19.88 -1.17 4.39
CA GLU A 31 21.18 -0.83 4.99
C GLU A 31 22.32 -1.68 4.42
N ILE A 32 22.13 -2.99 4.33
CA ILE A 32 23.18 -3.90 3.80
C ILE A 32 23.46 -3.60 2.32
N LEU A 33 22.43 -3.35 1.53
CA LEU A 33 22.60 -3.08 0.09
C LEU A 33 23.02 -1.64 -0.19
N GLY A 34 22.94 -0.74 0.78
CA GLY A 34 23.19 0.69 0.61
C GLY A 34 22.14 1.38 -0.25
N GLU A 35 20.94 0.78 -0.39
CA GLU A 35 19.88 1.23 -1.30
C GLU A 35 18.69 1.75 -0.52
N GLY A 36 18.64 3.07 -0.30
CA GLY A 36 17.53 3.74 0.41
C GLY A 36 16.18 3.59 -0.30
N GLU A 37 16.20 3.32 -1.60
CA GLU A 37 15.00 3.10 -2.42
C GLU A 37 14.21 1.83 -2.06
N ILE A 38 14.80 0.90 -1.31
CA ILE A 38 14.13 -0.29 -0.77
C ILE A 38 13.14 0.11 0.33
N ILE A 39 13.39 1.25 1.00
CA ILE A 39 12.52 1.70 2.09
C ILE A 39 11.22 2.21 1.50
N PHE A 40 10.16 1.44 1.74
CA PHE A 40 8.80 1.77 1.37
C PHE A 40 7.98 2.03 2.64
N PRO A 41 7.94 3.29 3.15
CA PRO A 41 7.33 3.61 4.44
C PRO A 41 5.86 3.22 4.53
N GLU A 42 5.14 3.29 3.42
CA GLU A 42 3.72 2.92 3.31
C GLU A 42 3.46 1.46 3.64
N ILE A 43 4.49 0.60 3.61
CA ILE A 43 4.35 -0.82 3.99
C ILE A 43 3.87 -0.96 5.44
N THR A 44 4.26 -0.03 6.32
CA THR A 44 3.81 -0.03 7.71
C THR A 44 2.31 0.27 7.80
N ALA A 45 1.84 1.30 7.08
CA ALA A 45 0.41 1.63 7.00
C ALA A 45 -0.38 0.49 6.36
N LEU A 46 0.16 -0.10 5.29
CA LEU A 46 -0.42 -1.24 4.59
C LEU A 46 -0.52 -2.47 5.51
N ALA A 47 0.53 -2.78 6.25
CA ALA A 47 0.56 -3.88 7.20
C ALA A 47 -0.45 -3.66 8.34
N ILE A 48 -0.53 -2.45 8.89
CA ILE A 48 -1.50 -2.10 9.94
C ILE A 48 -2.92 -2.22 9.40
N GLY A 49 -3.24 -1.60 8.28
CA GLY A 49 -4.59 -1.59 7.72
C GLY A 49 -5.05 -2.95 7.19
N TYR A 50 -4.12 -3.85 6.84
CA TYR A 50 -4.43 -5.13 6.23
C TYR A 50 -4.28 -6.33 7.18
N MET A 51 -3.35 -6.27 8.14
CA MET A 51 -3.06 -7.37 9.06
C MET A 51 -3.48 -7.09 10.51
N VAL A 52 -3.25 -5.85 10.98
CA VAL A 52 -3.41 -5.51 12.40
C VAL A 52 -4.86 -5.15 12.73
N THR A 53 -5.53 -4.36 11.90
CA THR A 53 -6.94 -3.98 12.11
C THR A 53 -7.85 -5.20 12.05
N GLN A 54 -8.85 -5.26 12.93
CA GLN A 54 -9.81 -6.36 12.94
C GLN A 54 -10.65 -6.35 11.66
N LYS A 55 -11.16 -5.18 11.27
CA LYS A 55 -11.78 -4.96 9.97
C LYS A 55 -10.74 -4.42 9.02
N GLN A 56 -10.76 -4.90 7.79
CA GLN A 56 -9.85 -4.42 6.75
C GLN A 56 -10.05 -2.91 6.54
N GLY A 57 -8.95 -2.15 6.58
CA GLY A 57 -9.00 -0.70 6.43
C GLY A 57 -9.44 -0.26 5.03
N TRP A 58 -9.21 -1.11 4.03
CA TRP A 58 -9.57 -0.84 2.63
C TRP A 58 -10.32 -2.01 2.02
N LYS A 59 -11.31 -1.71 1.19
CA LYS A 59 -12.02 -2.71 0.38
C LYS A 59 -11.17 -3.05 -0.84
N VAL A 60 -10.30 -4.02 -0.69
CA VAL A 60 -9.40 -4.52 -1.75
C VAL A 60 -9.11 -6.00 -1.52
N ASN A 61 -8.98 -6.77 -2.60
CA ASN A 61 -8.51 -8.16 -2.50
C ASN A 61 -7.00 -8.26 -2.71
N ASP A 62 -6.40 -9.39 -2.31
CA ASP A 62 -4.97 -9.65 -2.39
C ASP A 62 -4.37 -9.33 -3.77
N SER A 63 -4.98 -9.86 -4.83
CA SER A 63 -4.45 -9.72 -6.19
C SER A 63 -4.52 -8.28 -6.70
N ARG A 64 -5.64 -7.57 -6.43
CA ARG A 64 -5.77 -6.16 -6.81
C ARG A 64 -4.81 -5.28 -6.04
N MET A 65 -4.60 -5.53 -4.75
CA MET A 65 -3.65 -4.79 -3.93
C MET A 65 -2.22 -4.88 -4.49
N ILE A 66 -1.76 -6.11 -4.79
CA ILE A 66 -0.43 -6.34 -5.37
C ILE A 66 -0.32 -5.64 -6.73
N ALA A 67 -1.32 -5.80 -7.61
CA ALA A 67 -1.31 -5.21 -8.93
C ALA A 67 -1.30 -3.67 -8.88
N LEU A 68 -2.13 -3.06 -8.03
CA LEU A 68 -2.22 -1.60 -7.90
C LEU A 68 -0.91 -0.99 -7.39
N ILE A 69 -0.30 -1.57 -6.36
CA ILE A 69 1.01 -1.10 -5.86
C ILE A 69 2.08 -1.23 -6.96
N ALA A 70 2.15 -2.38 -7.63
CA ALA A 70 3.14 -2.59 -8.68
C ALA A 70 2.99 -1.60 -9.84
N ILE A 71 1.76 -1.42 -10.35
CA ILE A 71 1.48 -0.49 -11.45
C ILE A 71 1.82 0.94 -11.03
N CYS A 72 1.39 1.38 -9.85
CA CYS A 72 1.65 2.73 -9.35
C CYS A 72 3.15 2.97 -9.12
N ALA A 73 3.87 2.04 -8.50
CA ALA A 73 5.30 2.17 -8.27
C ALA A 73 6.09 2.25 -9.58
N VAL A 74 5.74 1.42 -10.57
CA VAL A 74 6.36 1.50 -11.91
C VAL A 74 6.01 2.82 -12.60
N ALA A 75 4.76 3.25 -12.56
CA ALA A 75 4.32 4.50 -13.18
C ALA A 75 5.04 5.71 -12.57
N GLY A 76 5.27 5.73 -11.25
CA GLY A 76 6.02 6.79 -10.58
C GLY A 76 7.47 6.89 -11.08
N VAL A 77 8.18 5.75 -11.15
CA VAL A 77 9.55 5.72 -11.69
C VAL A 77 9.59 6.13 -13.17
N LEU A 78 8.62 5.69 -13.97
CA LEU A 78 8.53 6.09 -15.38
C LEU A 78 8.26 7.60 -15.53
N THR A 79 7.47 8.19 -14.62
CA THR A 79 7.24 9.64 -14.61
C THR A 79 8.55 10.39 -14.43
N VAL A 80 9.35 10.04 -13.43
CA VAL A 80 10.66 10.68 -13.18
C VAL A 80 11.62 10.48 -14.37
N ARG A 81 11.63 9.28 -14.94
CA ARG A 81 12.58 8.94 -15.99
C ARG A 81 12.30 9.61 -17.33
N TYR A 82 11.02 9.77 -17.68
CA TYR A 82 10.61 10.23 -19.01
C TYR A 82 9.95 11.61 -19.03
N ILE A 83 9.36 12.07 -17.91
CA ILE A 83 8.62 13.33 -17.84
C ILE A 83 9.46 14.33 -17.05
N LYS A 84 10.46 14.95 -17.70
CA LYS A 84 11.35 15.91 -17.04
C LYS A 84 10.82 17.36 -17.18
N VAL A 85 9.71 17.65 -16.48
CA VAL A 85 9.02 18.95 -16.54
C VAL A 85 9.14 19.76 -15.24
N GLY A 86 9.81 19.19 -14.25
CA GLY A 86 9.97 19.77 -12.92
C GLY A 86 9.07 19.11 -11.87
N LEU A 87 9.58 19.03 -10.66
CA LEU A 87 8.99 18.27 -9.54
C LEU A 87 7.50 18.52 -9.33
N TYR A 88 7.06 19.78 -9.37
CA TYR A 88 5.67 20.14 -9.16
C TYR A 88 4.73 19.51 -10.21
N LEU A 89 5.08 19.63 -11.50
CA LEU A 89 4.27 19.07 -12.58
C LEU A 89 4.35 17.53 -12.62
N GLU A 90 5.50 16.95 -12.28
CA GLU A 90 5.69 15.50 -12.17
C GLU A 90 4.77 14.91 -11.10
N ILE A 91 4.71 15.52 -9.90
CA ILE A 91 3.81 15.10 -8.83
C ILE A 91 2.36 15.24 -9.27
N LEU A 92 1.98 16.35 -9.91
CA LEU A 92 0.62 16.56 -10.38
C LEU A 92 0.20 15.51 -11.42
N ILE A 93 1.07 15.18 -12.37
CA ILE A 93 0.82 14.15 -13.39
C ILE A 93 0.67 12.77 -12.71
N ALA A 94 1.57 12.42 -11.79
CA ALA A 94 1.52 11.18 -11.04
C ALA A 94 0.22 11.07 -10.23
N PHE A 95 -0.18 12.15 -9.55
CA PHE A 95 -1.40 12.20 -8.77
C PHE A 95 -2.65 12.02 -9.65
N VAL A 96 -2.74 12.73 -10.78
CA VAL A 96 -3.86 12.59 -11.73
C VAL A 96 -3.96 11.17 -12.25
N PHE A 97 -2.83 10.55 -12.62
CA PHE A 97 -2.80 9.15 -13.04
C PHE A 97 -3.29 8.22 -11.92
N ALA A 98 -2.82 8.43 -10.68
CA ALA A 98 -3.25 7.64 -9.53
C ALA A 98 -4.75 7.78 -9.27
N GLN A 99 -5.32 8.98 -9.38
CA GLN A 99 -6.76 9.23 -9.23
C GLN A 99 -7.58 8.50 -10.29
N ILE A 100 -7.16 8.57 -11.54
CA ILE A 100 -7.82 7.84 -12.64
C ILE A 100 -7.81 6.34 -12.34
N LEU A 101 -6.64 5.80 -11.98
CA LEU A 101 -6.52 4.38 -11.67
C LEU A 101 -7.35 3.98 -10.43
N PHE A 102 -7.40 4.84 -9.41
CA PHE A 102 -8.22 4.64 -8.21
C PHE A 102 -9.71 4.55 -8.58
N MET A 103 -10.22 5.46 -9.41
CA MET A 103 -11.62 5.45 -9.87
C MET A 103 -11.97 4.17 -10.62
N PHE A 104 -11.08 3.67 -11.48
CA PHE A 104 -11.33 2.46 -12.27
C PHE A 104 -11.05 1.15 -11.48
N SER A 105 -10.31 1.22 -10.38
CA SER A 105 -9.94 0.03 -9.60
C SER A 105 -11.11 -0.64 -8.90
N GLY A 106 -12.20 0.10 -8.63
CA GLY A 106 -13.33 -0.37 -7.83
C GLY A 106 -12.93 -0.73 -6.39
N THR A 107 -11.91 -0.08 -5.85
CA THR A 107 -11.37 -0.31 -4.49
C THR A 107 -11.32 1.00 -3.72
N THR A 108 -11.19 0.92 -2.40
CA THR A 108 -10.91 2.09 -1.54
C THR A 108 -9.45 2.10 -1.08
N PHE A 109 -8.55 1.56 -1.90
CA PHE A 109 -7.16 1.30 -1.53
C PHE A 109 -6.28 2.53 -1.77
N ALA A 110 -6.30 3.49 -0.82
CA ALA A 110 -5.53 4.73 -0.89
C ALA A 110 -3.99 4.57 -0.94
N PRO A 111 -3.35 3.54 -0.33
CA PRO A 111 -1.89 3.41 -0.40
C PRO A 111 -1.28 3.30 -1.80
N MET A 112 -2.09 3.02 -2.82
CA MET A 112 -1.62 3.05 -4.20
C MET A 112 -1.19 4.45 -4.67
N ILE A 113 -1.77 5.52 -4.08
CA ILE A 113 -1.43 6.90 -4.40
C ILE A 113 -0.02 7.21 -3.92
N SER A 114 0.31 6.88 -2.66
CA SER A 114 1.68 7.05 -2.15
C SER A 114 2.70 6.22 -2.93
N ALA A 115 2.32 5.04 -3.41
CA ALA A 115 3.22 4.19 -4.19
C ALA A 115 3.67 4.81 -5.52
N ILE A 116 2.88 5.70 -6.12
CA ILE A 116 3.28 6.44 -7.32
C ILE A 116 3.99 7.74 -6.98
N GLU A 117 3.56 8.44 -5.91
CA GLU A 117 4.10 9.75 -5.54
C GLU A 117 5.49 9.65 -4.92
N LEU A 118 5.75 8.62 -4.11
CA LEU A 118 7.02 8.49 -3.41
C LEU A 118 8.24 8.48 -4.34
N PRO A 119 8.32 7.66 -5.41
CA PRO A 119 9.45 7.71 -6.33
C PRO A 119 9.58 9.04 -7.05
N VAL A 120 8.46 9.75 -7.30
CA VAL A 120 8.50 11.09 -7.90
C VAL A 120 9.05 12.11 -6.90
N MET A 121 8.64 12.06 -5.64
CA MET A 121 9.19 12.94 -4.59
C MET A 121 10.67 12.71 -4.33
N MET A 122 11.11 11.45 -4.38
CA MET A 122 12.51 11.06 -4.21
C MET A 122 13.35 11.23 -5.48
N GLN A 123 12.74 11.58 -6.61
CA GLN A 123 13.38 11.66 -7.93
C GLN A 123 14.13 10.37 -8.29
N THR A 124 13.53 9.23 -7.99
CA THR A 124 14.11 7.91 -8.18
C THR A 124 13.89 7.44 -9.63
N GLU A 125 14.97 7.18 -10.35
CA GLU A 125 14.95 6.59 -11.70
C GLU A 125 15.15 5.06 -11.70
N SER A 126 15.42 4.48 -10.52
CA SER A 126 15.75 3.06 -10.36
C SER A 126 14.52 2.18 -10.24
N PHE A 127 14.56 0.99 -10.84
CA PHE A 127 13.53 -0.03 -10.70
C PHE A 127 13.66 -0.85 -9.40
N ILE A 128 14.63 -0.54 -8.53
CA ILE A 128 14.75 -1.17 -7.21
C ILE A 128 13.51 -0.87 -6.37
N TYR A 129 13.02 0.37 -6.40
CA TYR A 129 11.83 0.78 -5.67
C TYR A 129 10.56 -0.04 -6.04
N PRO A 130 10.14 -0.14 -7.32
CA PRO A 130 8.99 -0.97 -7.70
C PRO A 130 9.14 -2.44 -7.33
N ILE A 131 10.34 -2.99 -7.47
CA ILE A 131 10.62 -4.39 -7.09
C ILE A 131 10.47 -4.56 -5.57
N ALA A 132 11.04 -3.67 -4.78
CA ALA A 132 10.91 -3.69 -3.33
C ALA A 132 9.46 -3.55 -2.88
N ALA A 133 8.72 -2.57 -3.40
CA ALA A 133 7.30 -2.35 -3.10
C ALA A 133 6.45 -3.57 -3.44
N PHE A 134 6.69 -4.20 -4.59
CA PHE A 134 6.03 -5.43 -5.01
C PHE A 134 6.30 -6.60 -4.06
N LEU A 135 7.56 -6.87 -3.73
CA LEU A 135 7.94 -7.96 -2.84
C LEU A 135 7.42 -7.77 -1.42
N LEU A 136 7.52 -6.55 -0.89
CA LEU A 136 7.00 -6.21 0.43
C LEU A 136 5.48 -6.35 0.49
N THR A 137 4.76 -5.95 -0.55
CA THR A 137 3.30 -6.14 -0.63
C THR A 137 2.92 -7.62 -0.65
N ILE A 138 3.65 -8.45 -1.38
CA ILE A 138 3.47 -9.91 -1.34
C ILE A 138 3.70 -10.44 0.07
N ALA A 139 4.75 -9.98 0.77
CA ALA A 139 5.02 -10.41 2.14
C ALA A 139 3.86 -10.06 3.09
N VAL A 140 3.26 -8.86 2.98
CA VAL A 140 2.05 -8.48 3.74
C VAL A 140 0.90 -9.43 3.47
N VAL A 141 0.64 -9.76 2.19
CA VAL A 141 -0.43 -10.69 1.81
C VAL A 141 -0.17 -12.08 2.38
N LEU A 142 1.06 -12.58 2.30
CA LEU A 142 1.42 -13.88 2.84
C LEU A 142 1.26 -13.93 4.37
N PHE A 143 1.70 -12.89 5.08
CA PHE A 143 1.51 -12.80 6.52
C PHE A 143 0.03 -12.74 6.91
N ARG A 144 -0.79 -11.98 6.17
CA ARG A 144 -2.23 -11.98 6.38
C ARG A 144 -2.83 -13.38 6.15
N ARG A 145 -2.49 -14.05 5.06
CA ARG A 145 -2.97 -15.42 4.80
C ARG A 145 -2.57 -16.38 5.91
N PHE A 146 -1.36 -16.23 6.45
CA PHE A 146 -0.92 -16.98 7.62
C PHE A 146 -1.82 -16.70 8.84
N LEU A 147 -2.11 -15.42 9.15
CA LEU A 147 -2.99 -15.03 10.26
C LEU A 147 -4.42 -15.59 10.11
N LEU A 148 -4.95 -15.61 8.88
CA LEU A 148 -6.23 -16.24 8.56
C LEU A 148 -6.20 -17.76 8.80
N LYS A 149 -5.13 -18.43 8.37
CA LYS A 149 -4.95 -19.88 8.56
C LYS A 149 -4.87 -20.27 10.04
N VAL A 150 -4.23 -19.44 10.85
CA VAL A 150 -4.13 -19.63 12.32
C VAL A 150 -5.40 -19.17 13.05
N LYS A 151 -6.44 -18.69 12.36
CA LYS A 151 -7.71 -18.19 12.92
C LYS A 151 -7.50 -17.03 13.92
N ILE A 152 -6.56 -16.15 13.63
CA ILE A 152 -6.34 -14.92 14.40
C ILE A 152 -7.13 -13.78 13.77
N ARG A 153 -7.36 -13.84 12.47
CA ARG A 153 -8.19 -12.89 11.71
C ARG A 153 -9.29 -13.63 10.96
N ASP A 154 -10.40 -12.95 10.73
CA ASP A 154 -11.52 -13.46 9.94
C ASP A 154 -11.33 -13.06 8.46
N LYS A 155 -11.85 -13.92 7.58
CA LYS A 155 -11.88 -13.63 6.16
C LYS A 155 -13.03 -12.67 5.87
N GLU A 156 -12.71 -11.51 5.31
CA GLU A 156 -13.71 -10.60 4.78
C GLU A 156 -13.90 -10.86 3.28
N ASP A 157 -15.16 -10.96 2.84
CA ASP A 157 -15.47 -11.10 1.42
C ASP A 157 -15.36 -9.73 0.74
N PHE A 158 -14.52 -9.69 -0.30
CA PHE A 158 -14.34 -8.49 -1.11
C PHE A 158 -15.59 -8.23 -1.95
N GLN A 159 -16.20 -7.07 -1.76
CA GLN A 159 -17.21 -6.53 -2.66
C GLN A 159 -16.62 -5.30 -3.38
N SER A 160 -16.64 -5.31 -4.72
CA SER A 160 -16.20 -4.15 -5.49
C SER A 160 -17.07 -2.94 -5.17
N VAL A 161 -16.43 -1.79 -4.97
CA VAL A 161 -17.13 -0.52 -4.76
C VAL A 161 -17.40 0.09 -6.13
N ASN A 162 -18.67 0.35 -6.45
CA ASN A 162 -19.03 1.13 -7.63
C ASN A 162 -18.79 2.62 -7.33
N LEU A 163 -17.60 3.11 -7.71
CA LEU A 163 -17.23 4.53 -7.61
C LEU A 163 -17.80 5.37 -8.79
N HIS A 164 -18.66 4.77 -9.64
CA HIS A 164 -19.23 5.42 -10.80
C HIS A 164 -20.59 6.09 -10.57
N ALA A 165 -21.05 6.22 -9.33
CA ALA A 165 -22.20 7.08 -9.06
C ALA A 165 -21.80 8.52 -9.40
N LYS A 166 -22.66 9.25 -10.15
CA LYS A 166 -22.38 10.65 -10.55
C LYS A 166 -22.00 11.54 -9.35
N SER A 167 -22.56 11.26 -8.17
CA SER A 167 -22.22 11.92 -6.91
C SER A 167 -20.75 11.70 -6.51
N ASP A 168 -20.21 10.50 -6.70
CA ASP A 168 -18.85 10.15 -6.27
C ASP A 168 -17.80 10.75 -7.20
N VAL A 169 -18.11 10.89 -8.50
CA VAL A 169 -17.24 11.56 -9.47
C VAL A 169 -17.15 13.04 -9.16
N ILE A 170 -18.28 13.69 -8.84
CA ILE A 170 -18.32 15.11 -8.47
C ILE A 170 -17.59 15.33 -7.14
N ASP A 171 -17.81 14.49 -6.13
CA ASP A 171 -17.14 14.56 -4.83
C ASP A 171 -15.62 14.38 -4.96
N THR A 172 -15.19 13.45 -5.81
CA THR A 172 -13.76 13.22 -6.08
C THR A 172 -13.15 14.41 -6.82
N ALA A 173 -13.84 14.96 -7.82
CA ALA A 173 -13.37 16.15 -8.53
C ALA A 173 -13.27 17.37 -7.60
N VAL A 174 -14.26 17.60 -6.74
CA VAL A 174 -14.25 18.70 -5.75
C VAL A 174 -13.12 18.53 -4.75
N ARG A 175 -12.89 17.32 -4.22
CA ARG A 175 -11.78 17.04 -3.30
C ARG A 175 -10.44 17.24 -3.96
N THR A 176 -10.28 16.82 -5.21
CA THR A 176 -9.05 17.02 -5.98
C THR A 176 -8.74 18.51 -6.18
N ILE A 177 -9.76 19.32 -6.52
CA ILE A 177 -9.62 20.77 -6.68
C ILE A 177 -9.30 21.46 -5.34
N CYS A 178 -9.86 20.98 -4.21
CA CYS A 178 -9.62 21.57 -2.90
C CYS A 178 -8.24 21.23 -2.31
N VAL A 179 -7.56 20.21 -2.82
CA VAL A 179 -6.23 19.75 -2.34
C VAL A 179 -5.10 20.29 -3.24
N ALA A 180 -5.40 20.69 -4.48
CA ALA A 180 -4.48 21.32 -5.41
C ALA A 180 -4.33 22.84 -5.14
#